data_0e11bcc98f787174f62f52f5fe181035
#
_entry.id   0e11bcc98f787174f62f52f5fe181035
#
_cell.length_a   1.000
_cell.length_b   1.000
_cell.length_c   1.000
_cell.angle_alpha   90.00
_cell.angle_beta   90.00
_cell.angle_gamma   90.00
#
_symmetry.space_group_name_H-M   'P 1'
#
loop_
_entity.id
_entity.type
_entity.pdbx_description
1 polymer ?
#
loop_
_entity_poly.entity_id
_entity_poly.type
_entity_poly.pdbx_seq_one_letter_code
_entity_poly.pdbx_strand_id
1 'polypeptide(L)'
;MDHADHVALLRPAVSAGGVWADIGAGSGAFTLALADLLGPGGRIIAVDRDARALRQNQEVVAARFPAVEWTAMEADIAGSLDLPPLDGLVAANSLHYISRDRQVDVVRRLALHLRPDGRFVVVEYDVDRGNPWVPDPFSFGSWEHLSEAAGLVDTRQIGRVPSRFLGAIYSAESRAAGAET
;
A
#
# COMPACT_ATOMS: atom_id res chain seq x y z
N MET A 1 -1.41 12.77 10.58
CA MET A 1 -2.60 11.96 10.27
C MET A 1 -2.89 11.08 11.46
N ASP A 2 -4.13 10.94 11.82
CA ASP A 2 -4.57 9.98 12.83
C ASP A 2 -5.13 8.70 12.17
N HIS A 3 -5.64 7.76 12.99
CA HIS A 3 -6.19 6.51 12.48
C HIS A 3 -7.40 6.71 11.57
N ALA A 4 -8.26 7.69 11.87
CA ALA A 4 -9.44 7.97 11.05
C ALA A 4 -9.06 8.48 9.65
N ASP A 5 -8.02 9.29 9.54
CA ASP A 5 -7.45 9.74 8.27
C ASP A 5 -6.93 8.55 7.44
N HIS A 6 -6.18 7.62 8.08
CA HIS A 6 -5.67 6.43 7.39
C HIS A 6 -6.81 5.54 6.87
N VAL A 7 -7.85 5.33 7.69
CA VAL A 7 -9.05 4.57 7.28
C VAL A 7 -9.78 5.27 6.13
N ALA A 8 -9.95 6.59 6.20
CA ALA A 8 -10.62 7.35 5.15
C ALA A 8 -9.91 7.28 3.80
N LEU A 9 -8.56 7.28 3.80
CA LEU A 9 -7.74 7.16 2.60
C LEU A 9 -7.86 5.77 1.94
N LEU A 10 -8.12 4.71 2.69
CA LEU A 10 -8.21 3.33 2.16
C LEU A 10 -9.65 2.87 1.88
N ARG A 11 -10.63 3.41 2.61
CA ARG A 11 -12.04 2.94 2.60
C ARG A 11 -12.66 2.78 1.21
N PRO A 12 -12.45 3.67 0.22
CA PRO A 12 -13.08 3.51 -1.09
C PRO A 12 -12.58 2.31 -1.88
N ALA A 13 -11.39 1.76 -1.53
CA ALA A 13 -10.77 0.65 -2.24
C ALA A 13 -10.82 -0.69 -1.47
N VAL A 14 -11.02 -0.68 -0.15
CA VAL A 14 -10.94 -1.89 0.68
C VAL A 14 -12.34 -2.35 1.06
N SER A 15 -12.67 -3.58 0.67
CA SER A 15 -13.89 -4.30 1.09
C SER A 15 -13.58 -5.26 2.23
N ALA A 16 -14.59 -5.61 3.02
CA ALA A 16 -14.44 -6.57 4.11
C ALA A 16 -13.94 -7.95 3.62
N GLY A 17 -13.06 -8.57 4.40
CA GLY A 17 -12.44 -9.86 4.10
C GLY A 17 -11.32 -9.80 3.07
N GLY A 18 -10.92 -10.97 2.57
CA GLY A 18 -9.87 -11.10 1.55
C GLY A 18 -8.44 -11.13 2.09
N VAL A 19 -7.50 -11.33 1.18
CA VAL A 19 -6.05 -11.42 1.44
C VAL A 19 -5.36 -10.17 0.90
N TRP A 20 -4.76 -9.40 1.79
CA TRP A 20 -4.11 -8.13 1.46
C TRP A 20 -2.66 -8.10 1.91
N ALA A 21 -1.81 -7.39 1.20
CA ALA A 21 -0.46 -7.07 1.65
C ALA A 21 -0.34 -5.57 1.99
N ASP A 22 0.40 -5.26 3.06
CA ASP A 22 0.85 -3.90 3.39
C ASP A 22 2.34 -3.81 3.08
N ILE A 23 2.69 -3.07 2.03
CA ILE A 23 4.04 -3.01 1.43
C ILE A 23 4.81 -1.83 2.01
N GLY A 24 5.84 -2.12 2.81
CA GLY A 24 6.53 -1.14 3.63
C GLY A 24 5.71 -0.78 4.86
N ALA A 25 5.19 -1.80 5.54
CA ALA A 25 4.20 -1.69 6.61
C ALA A 25 4.66 -0.91 7.85
N GLY A 26 5.97 -0.82 8.07
CA GLY A 26 6.53 -0.14 9.23
C GLY A 26 5.92 -0.60 10.54
N SER A 27 5.68 0.34 11.46
CA SER A 27 5.07 0.06 12.77
C SER A 27 3.55 -0.09 12.77
N GLY A 28 2.89 -0.08 11.59
CA GLY A 28 1.52 -0.53 11.45
C GLY A 28 0.44 0.55 11.35
N ALA A 29 0.77 1.79 11.02
CA ALA A 29 -0.24 2.85 10.89
C ALA A 29 -1.31 2.52 9.84
N PHE A 30 -0.91 2.11 8.65
CA PHE A 30 -1.82 1.68 7.57
C PHE A 30 -2.27 0.23 7.72
N THR A 31 -1.44 -0.64 8.31
CA THR A 31 -1.87 -2.01 8.67
C THR A 31 -3.09 -2.00 9.60
N LEU A 32 -3.12 -1.10 10.60
CA LEU A 32 -4.28 -0.93 11.49
C LEU A 32 -5.53 -0.46 10.74
N ALA A 33 -5.37 0.48 9.81
CA ALA A 33 -6.48 0.97 8.98
C ALA A 33 -7.01 -0.14 8.06
N LEU A 34 -6.11 -0.93 7.48
CA LEU A 34 -6.44 -2.08 6.66
C LEU A 34 -7.18 -3.15 7.49
N ALA A 35 -6.70 -3.45 8.71
CA ALA A 35 -7.35 -4.39 9.62
C ALA A 35 -8.77 -3.96 10.04
N ASP A 36 -8.96 -2.66 10.31
CA ASP A 36 -10.27 -2.07 10.60
C ASP A 36 -11.27 -2.27 9.45
N LEU A 37 -10.81 -2.07 8.21
CA LEU A 37 -11.65 -2.19 7.02
C LEU A 37 -11.94 -3.64 6.62
N LEU A 38 -10.95 -4.52 6.72
CA LEU A 38 -11.10 -5.94 6.39
C LEU A 38 -12.00 -6.67 7.40
N GLY A 39 -11.87 -6.33 8.67
CA GLY A 39 -12.64 -6.96 9.73
C GLY A 39 -12.37 -8.46 9.91
N PRO A 40 -13.24 -9.17 10.65
CA PRO A 40 -13.11 -10.61 10.87
C PRO A 40 -13.08 -11.39 9.55
N GLY A 41 -12.11 -12.33 9.43
CA GLY A 41 -11.88 -13.10 8.20
C GLY A 41 -10.97 -12.41 7.18
N GLY A 42 -10.52 -11.19 7.43
CA GLY A 42 -9.45 -10.56 6.66
C GLY A 42 -8.08 -11.14 7.02
N ARG A 43 -7.20 -11.21 6.03
CA ARG A 43 -5.81 -11.64 6.19
C ARG A 43 -4.87 -10.58 5.67
N ILE A 44 -3.87 -10.19 6.48
CA ILE A 44 -2.85 -9.20 6.14
C ILE A 44 -1.47 -9.82 6.17
N ILE A 45 -0.70 -9.63 5.10
CA ILE A 45 0.74 -9.88 5.06
C ILE A 45 1.44 -8.51 5.17
N ALA A 46 2.05 -8.23 6.32
CA ALA A 46 2.82 -7.01 6.54
C ALA A 46 4.27 -7.22 6.08
N VAL A 47 4.68 -6.49 5.05
CA VAL A 47 6.02 -6.59 4.45
C VAL A 47 6.84 -5.38 4.84
N ASP A 48 7.98 -5.58 5.49
CA ASP A 48 8.96 -4.53 5.79
C ASP A 48 10.35 -5.15 5.97
N ARG A 49 11.40 -4.37 5.75
CA ARG A 49 12.79 -4.80 6.01
C ARG A 49 13.20 -4.66 7.48
N ASP A 50 12.43 -3.91 8.27
CA ASP A 50 12.69 -3.68 9.70
C ASP A 50 11.87 -4.65 10.56
N ALA A 51 12.52 -5.74 10.99
CA ALA A 51 11.94 -6.74 11.87
C ALA A 51 11.41 -6.16 13.21
N ARG A 52 12.01 -5.05 13.70
CA ARG A 52 11.54 -4.41 14.93
C ARG A 52 10.21 -3.67 14.68
N ALA A 53 10.11 -2.97 13.56
CA ALA A 53 8.88 -2.33 13.15
C ALA A 53 7.75 -3.35 12.94
N LEU A 54 8.04 -4.50 12.32
CA LEU A 54 7.07 -5.59 12.15
C LEU A 54 6.59 -6.18 13.48
N ARG A 55 7.47 -6.35 14.47
CA ARG A 55 7.04 -6.79 15.82
C ARG A 55 6.08 -5.80 16.47
N GLN A 56 6.37 -4.50 16.40
CA GLN A 56 5.48 -3.45 16.89
C GLN A 56 4.15 -3.45 16.15
N ASN A 57 4.18 -3.63 14.83
CA ASN A 57 3.00 -3.76 13.97
C ASN A 57 2.12 -4.93 14.44
N GLN A 58 2.71 -6.11 14.67
CA GLN A 58 2.00 -7.27 15.20
C GLN A 58 1.29 -6.99 16.51
N GLU A 59 2.01 -6.38 17.46
CA GLU A 59 1.48 -6.07 18.79
C GLU A 59 0.23 -5.16 18.70
N VAL A 60 0.30 -4.09 17.89
CA VAL A 60 -0.81 -3.14 17.79
C VAL A 60 -2.01 -3.71 17.04
N VAL A 61 -1.78 -4.54 16.00
CA VAL A 61 -2.87 -5.21 15.27
C VAL A 61 -3.53 -6.27 16.16
N ALA A 62 -2.75 -7.14 16.81
CA ALA A 62 -3.29 -8.18 17.70
C ALA A 62 -4.10 -7.60 18.87
N ALA A 63 -3.68 -6.45 19.41
CA ALA A 63 -4.39 -5.81 20.51
C ALA A 63 -5.74 -5.20 20.08
N ARG A 64 -5.86 -4.69 18.85
CA ARG A 64 -7.06 -3.96 18.41
C ARG A 64 -7.98 -4.78 17.50
N PHE A 65 -7.41 -5.67 16.70
CA PHE A 65 -8.12 -6.45 15.68
C PHE A 65 -7.75 -7.95 15.74
N PRO A 66 -7.99 -8.63 16.88
CA PRO A 66 -7.56 -10.02 17.10
C PRO A 66 -8.24 -11.03 16.17
N ALA A 67 -9.31 -10.64 15.48
CA ALA A 67 -10.03 -11.49 14.52
C ALA A 67 -9.49 -11.36 13.08
N VAL A 68 -8.49 -10.51 12.84
CA VAL A 68 -7.80 -10.39 11.55
C VAL A 68 -6.55 -11.27 11.59
N GLU A 69 -6.38 -12.12 10.57
CA GLU A 69 -5.15 -12.91 10.43
C GLU A 69 -4.00 -12.00 10.00
N TRP A 70 -2.91 -12.01 10.75
CA TRP A 70 -1.74 -11.19 10.48
C TRP A 70 -0.48 -12.04 10.33
N THR A 71 0.33 -11.78 9.32
CA THR A 71 1.60 -12.47 9.06
C THR A 71 2.68 -11.46 8.70
N ALA A 72 3.88 -11.60 9.27
CA ALA A 72 5.05 -10.81 8.89
C ALA A 72 5.80 -11.43 7.70
N MET A 73 6.32 -10.57 6.85
CA MET A 73 7.34 -10.90 5.86
C MET A 73 8.49 -9.88 5.98
N GLU A 74 9.60 -10.29 6.57
CA GLU A 74 10.82 -9.47 6.62
C GLU A 74 11.51 -9.52 5.26
N ALA A 75 11.34 -8.46 4.45
CA ALA A 75 11.89 -8.40 3.09
C ALA A 75 12.06 -6.95 2.62
N ASP A 76 13.00 -6.74 1.70
CA ASP A 76 13.11 -5.49 0.95
C ASP A 76 12.06 -5.46 -0.17
N ILE A 77 11.17 -4.47 -0.15
CA ILE A 77 10.11 -4.29 -1.15
C ILE A 77 10.66 -4.06 -2.57
N ALA A 78 11.91 -3.62 -2.71
CA ALA A 78 12.60 -3.50 -3.98
C ALA A 78 13.13 -4.84 -4.52
N GLY A 79 13.09 -5.89 -3.72
CA GLY A 79 13.50 -7.25 -4.07
C GLY A 79 12.37 -8.10 -4.64
N SER A 80 12.61 -9.42 -4.71
CA SER A 80 11.58 -10.41 -5.00
C SER A 80 10.84 -10.78 -3.72
N LEU A 81 9.52 -10.80 -3.77
CA LEU A 81 8.65 -11.19 -2.67
C LEU A 81 7.96 -12.52 -3.00
N ASP A 82 7.79 -13.37 -2.01
CA ASP A 82 7.01 -14.62 -2.13
C ASP A 82 5.64 -14.43 -1.48
N LEU A 83 4.76 -13.71 -2.19
CA LEU A 83 3.42 -13.40 -1.74
C LEU A 83 2.40 -14.35 -2.38
N PRO A 84 1.35 -14.78 -1.65
CA PRO A 84 0.24 -15.51 -2.24
C PRO A 84 -0.57 -14.60 -3.19
N PRO A 85 -1.50 -15.15 -3.99
CA PRO A 85 -2.44 -14.35 -4.75
C PRO A 85 -3.26 -13.43 -3.83
N LEU A 86 -3.23 -12.11 -4.10
CA LEU A 86 -3.83 -11.07 -3.27
C LEU A 86 -5.12 -10.52 -3.88
N ASP A 87 -6.09 -10.19 -3.03
CA ASP A 87 -7.26 -9.40 -3.41
C ASP A 87 -6.92 -7.91 -3.52
N GLY A 88 -5.87 -7.50 -2.79
CA GLY A 88 -5.30 -6.17 -2.92
C GLY A 88 -3.98 -6.01 -2.17
N LEU A 89 -3.33 -4.90 -2.43
CA LEU A 89 -2.17 -4.46 -1.66
C LEU A 89 -2.23 -2.94 -1.42
N VAL A 90 -1.61 -2.52 -0.33
CA VAL A 90 -1.42 -1.11 0.03
C VAL A 90 0.09 -0.83 0.05
N ALA A 91 0.50 0.25 -0.60
CA ALA A 91 1.85 0.81 -0.49
C ALA A 91 1.72 2.26 -0.01
N ALA A 92 1.83 2.46 1.29
CA ALA A 92 1.60 3.75 1.91
C ALA A 92 2.92 4.38 2.39
N ASN A 93 3.29 5.52 1.81
CA ASN A 93 4.53 6.24 2.14
C ASN A 93 5.79 5.34 2.09
N SER A 94 5.83 4.39 1.18
CA SER A 94 6.90 3.39 1.07
C SER A 94 7.59 3.40 -0.28
N LEU A 95 6.87 3.63 -1.37
CA LEU A 95 7.45 3.60 -2.72
C LEU A 95 8.38 4.77 -3.01
N HIS A 96 8.28 5.88 -2.31
CA HIS A 96 9.19 7.01 -2.47
C HIS A 96 10.63 6.73 -1.98
N TYR A 97 10.86 5.62 -1.27
CA TYR A 97 12.22 5.15 -0.94
C TYR A 97 12.85 4.34 -2.07
N ILE A 98 12.09 4.00 -3.12
CA ILE A 98 12.59 3.38 -4.34
C ILE A 98 13.00 4.49 -5.31
N SER A 99 14.22 4.40 -5.84
CA SER A 99 14.70 5.38 -6.83
C SER A 99 13.77 5.42 -8.06
N ARG A 100 13.56 6.61 -8.59
CA ARG A 100 12.57 6.89 -9.64
C ARG A 100 12.68 5.97 -10.86
N ASP A 101 13.90 5.65 -11.26
CA ASP A 101 14.20 4.75 -12.38
C ASP A 101 13.78 3.29 -12.12
N ARG A 102 13.59 2.90 -10.87
CA ARG A 102 13.19 1.55 -10.45
C ARG A 102 11.72 1.42 -10.07
N GLN A 103 11.01 2.54 -9.84
CA GLN A 103 9.62 2.51 -9.34
C GLN A 103 8.69 1.70 -10.23
N VAL A 104 8.74 1.90 -11.55
CA VAL A 104 7.89 1.15 -12.52
C VAL A 104 8.11 -0.36 -12.40
N ASP A 105 9.37 -0.81 -12.33
CA ASP A 105 9.69 -2.24 -12.25
C ASP A 105 9.28 -2.85 -10.90
N VAL A 106 9.41 -2.10 -9.81
CA VAL A 106 8.95 -2.54 -8.49
C VAL A 106 7.43 -2.66 -8.47
N VAL A 107 6.71 -1.64 -8.94
CA VAL A 107 5.23 -1.66 -8.99
C VAL A 107 4.73 -2.78 -9.89
N ARG A 108 5.36 -3.01 -11.06
CA ARG A 108 5.02 -4.12 -11.95
C ARG A 108 5.17 -5.48 -11.26
N ARG A 109 6.28 -5.71 -10.54
CA ARG A 109 6.48 -6.97 -9.80
C ARG A 109 5.47 -7.17 -8.66
N LEU A 110 5.15 -6.11 -7.92
CA LEU A 110 4.12 -6.16 -6.89
C LEU A 110 2.75 -6.47 -7.50
N ALA A 111 2.41 -5.88 -8.64
CA ALA A 111 1.14 -6.11 -9.34
C ALA A 111 0.96 -7.56 -9.79
N LEU A 112 2.04 -8.31 -10.08
CA LEU A 112 1.97 -9.73 -10.44
C LEU A 112 1.41 -10.63 -9.34
N HIS A 113 1.38 -10.18 -8.09
CA HIS A 113 0.77 -10.92 -6.97
C HIS A 113 -0.74 -10.68 -6.84
N LEU A 114 -1.28 -9.70 -7.55
CA LEU A 114 -2.71 -9.42 -7.53
C LEU A 114 -3.48 -10.46 -8.36
N ARG A 115 -4.63 -10.88 -7.84
CA ARG A 115 -5.62 -11.61 -8.63
C ARG A 115 -6.14 -10.72 -9.76
N PRO A 116 -6.77 -11.29 -10.81
CA PRO A 116 -7.54 -10.50 -11.77
C PRO A 116 -8.50 -9.55 -11.03
N ASP A 117 -8.56 -8.28 -11.45
CA ASP A 117 -9.30 -7.19 -10.79
C ASP A 117 -8.85 -6.86 -9.35
N GLY A 118 -7.76 -7.45 -8.88
CA GLY A 118 -7.15 -7.12 -7.58
C GLY A 118 -6.68 -5.66 -7.53
N ARG A 119 -6.69 -5.08 -6.35
CA ARG A 119 -6.51 -3.64 -6.15
C ARG A 119 -5.11 -3.29 -5.69
N PHE A 120 -4.46 -2.38 -6.39
CA PHE A 120 -3.24 -1.71 -5.96
C PHE A 120 -3.61 -0.34 -5.39
N VAL A 121 -3.42 -0.15 -4.09
CA VAL A 121 -3.68 1.12 -3.43
C VAL A 121 -2.35 1.78 -3.06
N VAL A 122 -2.14 2.99 -3.55
CA VAL A 122 -1.00 3.82 -3.13
C VAL A 122 -1.49 4.96 -2.24
N VAL A 123 -0.69 5.31 -1.23
CA VAL A 123 -0.83 6.53 -0.44
C VAL A 123 0.50 7.25 -0.47
N GLU A 124 0.52 8.49 -0.99
CA GLU A 124 1.78 9.21 -1.22
C GLU A 124 1.59 10.73 -1.10
N TYR A 125 2.68 11.45 -0.93
CA TYR A 125 2.72 12.91 -1.01
C TYR A 125 2.45 13.37 -2.44
N ASP A 126 1.52 14.32 -2.59
CA ASP A 126 1.10 14.86 -3.89
C ASP A 126 2.10 15.88 -4.44
N VAL A 127 3.35 15.44 -4.63
CA VAL A 127 4.48 16.24 -5.14
C VAL A 127 5.46 15.36 -5.91
N ASP A 128 6.18 15.92 -6.90
CA ASP A 128 7.20 15.21 -7.68
C ASP A 128 8.62 15.55 -7.25
N ARG A 129 8.77 16.51 -6.34
CA ARG A 129 10.08 16.90 -5.82
C ARG A 129 10.18 16.52 -4.36
N GLY A 130 11.11 15.62 -4.08
CA GLY A 130 11.35 15.11 -2.73
C GLY A 130 12.31 15.95 -1.88
N ASN A 131 12.60 15.40 -0.73
CA ASN A 131 13.58 15.88 0.23
C ASN A 131 14.31 14.67 0.86
N PRO A 132 15.29 14.84 1.76
CA PRO A 132 16.05 13.72 2.32
C PRO A 132 15.20 12.65 3.06
N TRP A 133 13.99 12.97 3.54
CA TRP A 133 13.10 12.03 4.23
C TRP A 133 12.05 11.39 3.31
N VAL A 134 11.78 12.03 2.19
CA VAL A 134 10.87 11.57 1.13
C VAL A 134 11.59 11.78 -0.18
N PRO A 135 12.53 10.89 -0.56
CA PRO A 135 13.48 11.17 -1.63
C PRO A 135 12.86 11.25 -3.03
N ASP A 136 12.04 10.28 -3.41
CA ASP A 136 11.47 10.14 -4.76
C ASP A 136 9.94 10.02 -4.73
N PRO A 137 9.20 11.01 -4.18
CA PRO A 137 7.74 11.01 -4.19
C PRO A 137 7.20 11.21 -5.61
N PHE A 138 5.93 10.95 -5.78
CA PHE A 138 5.24 11.15 -7.05
C PHE A 138 3.83 11.69 -6.81
N SER A 139 3.49 12.77 -7.53
CA SER A 139 2.15 13.32 -7.54
C SER A 139 1.13 12.31 -8.08
N PHE A 140 -0.17 12.57 -7.90
CA PHE A 140 -1.19 11.72 -8.51
C PHE A 140 -1.05 11.62 -10.03
N GLY A 141 -0.76 12.75 -10.72
CA GLY A 141 -0.52 12.73 -12.16
C GLY A 141 0.68 11.87 -12.57
N SER A 142 1.76 11.88 -11.77
CA SER A 142 2.91 10.99 -12.01
C SER A 142 2.56 9.53 -11.70
N TRP A 143 1.70 9.26 -10.71
CA TRP A 143 1.20 7.91 -10.42
C TRP A 143 0.38 7.32 -11.57
N GLU A 144 -0.50 8.12 -12.21
CA GLU A 144 -1.26 7.66 -13.37
C GLU A 144 -0.34 7.08 -14.46
N HIS A 145 0.73 7.79 -14.81
CA HIS A 145 1.70 7.34 -15.80
C HIS A 145 2.52 6.12 -15.31
N LEU A 146 2.93 6.13 -14.03
CA LEU A 146 3.72 5.05 -13.45
C LEU A 146 2.92 3.75 -13.38
N SER A 147 1.67 3.81 -12.94
CA SER A 147 0.78 2.65 -12.83
C SER A 147 0.46 2.04 -14.20
N GLU A 148 0.17 2.88 -15.20
CA GLU A 148 -0.02 2.45 -16.60
C GLU A 148 1.24 1.77 -17.15
N ALA A 149 2.41 2.36 -16.98
CA ALA A 149 3.69 1.77 -17.40
C ALA A 149 4.01 0.45 -16.67
N ALA A 150 3.49 0.26 -15.47
CA ALA A 150 3.60 -0.99 -14.71
C ALA A 150 2.58 -2.06 -15.13
N GLY A 151 1.61 -1.73 -16.01
CA GLY A 151 0.58 -2.64 -16.49
C GLY A 151 -0.70 -2.68 -15.66
N LEU A 152 -0.88 -1.70 -14.77
CA LEU A 152 -2.12 -1.51 -14.05
C LEU A 152 -3.13 -0.70 -14.89
N VAL A 153 -4.41 -0.86 -14.60
CA VAL A 153 -5.51 -0.19 -15.30
C VAL A 153 -6.45 0.51 -14.32
N ASP A 154 -7.39 1.30 -14.82
CA ASP A 154 -8.45 1.98 -14.04
C ASP A 154 -7.92 2.81 -12.87
N THR A 155 -6.80 3.49 -13.07
CA THR A 155 -6.19 4.35 -12.04
C THR A 155 -7.08 5.54 -11.74
N ARG A 156 -7.40 5.76 -10.44
CA ARG A 156 -8.19 6.90 -9.98
C ARG A 156 -7.76 7.35 -8.59
N GLN A 157 -7.82 8.63 -8.34
CA GLN A 157 -7.66 9.17 -6.99
C GLN A 157 -8.91 8.86 -6.17
N ILE A 158 -8.72 8.35 -4.95
CA ILE A 158 -9.80 7.93 -4.05
C ILE A 158 -9.86 8.69 -2.74
N GLY A 159 -8.81 9.42 -2.40
CA GLY A 159 -8.77 10.25 -1.20
C GLY A 159 -7.67 11.31 -1.29
N ARG A 160 -7.81 12.37 -0.47
CA ARG A 160 -6.81 13.42 -0.32
C ARG A 160 -6.99 14.11 1.03
N VAL A 161 -5.89 14.27 1.76
CA VAL A 161 -5.85 14.96 3.04
C VAL A 161 -4.72 16.00 3.07
N PRO A 162 -4.88 17.12 3.79
CA PRO A 162 -3.80 18.07 3.98
C PRO A 162 -2.64 17.42 4.77
N SER A 163 -1.41 17.77 4.40
CA SER A 163 -0.20 17.38 5.13
C SER A 163 0.60 18.62 5.51
N ARG A 164 1.01 18.68 6.79
CA ARG A 164 1.90 19.75 7.27
C ARG A 164 3.33 19.61 6.75
N PHE A 165 3.68 18.42 6.22
CA PHE A 165 5.05 18.11 5.81
C PHE A 165 5.32 18.49 4.34
N LEU A 166 4.49 18.05 3.38
CA LEU A 166 4.64 18.30 1.95
C LEU A 166 3.29 18.65 1.29
N GLY A 167 2.51 19.52 1.92
CA GLY A 167 1.28 20.09 1.36
C GLY A 167 0.07 19.15 1.43
N ALA A 168 0.08 18.04 0.73
CA ALA A 168 -1.02 17.07 0.76
C ALA A 168 -0.53 15.63 0.58
N ILE A 169 -1.33 14.70 1.08
CA ILE A 169 -1.22 13.27 0.81
C ILE A 169 -2.48 12.86 0.05
N TYR A 170 -2.30 12.08 -1.00
CA TYR A 170 -3.40 11.45 -1.74
C TYR A 170 -3.39 9.94 -1.54
N SER A 171 -4.51 9.32 -1.80
CA SER A 171 -4.60 7.90 -2.09
C SER A 171 -5.17 7.67 -3.49
N ALA A 172 -4.66 6.65 -4.16
CA ALA A 172 -5.16 6.23 -5.47
C ALA A 172 -5.29 4.72 -5.52
N GLU A 173 -6.30 4.28 -6.25
CA GLU A 173 -6.54 2.89 -6.61
C GLU A 173 -6.19 2.67 -8.07
N SER A 174 -5.51 1.57 -8.35
CA SER A 174 -5.35 1.00 -9.69
C SER A 174 -5.72 -0.48 -9.64
N ARG A 175 -6.03 -1.12 -10.76
CA ARG A 175 -6.40 -2.53 -10.81
C ARG A 175 -5.41 -3.35 -11.58
N ALA A 176 -5.24 -4.62 -11.18
CA ALA A 176 -4.63 -5.60 -12.07
C ALA A 176 -5.54 -5.80 -13.29
N ALA A 177 -4.95 -5.93 -14.48
CA ALA A 177 -5.72 -6.24 -15.68
C ALA A 177 -6.52 -7.53 -15.43
N GLY A 178 -7.80 -7.52 -15.82
CA GLY A 178 -8.64 -8.71 -15.81
C GLY A 178 -8.06 -9.78 -16.74
N ALA A 179 -8.36 -11.05 -16.49
CA ALA A 179 -8.05 -12.09 -17.45
C ALA A 179 -8.83 -11.80 -18.75
N GLU A 180 -8.13 -11.63 -19.85
CA GLU A 180 -8.80 -11.58 -21.17
C GLU A 180 -9.58 -12.88 -21.35
N THR A 181 -10.90 -12.78 -21.51
CA THR A 181 -11.82 -13.88 -21.79
C THR A 181 -11.73 -14.28 -23.26
#